data_e52a37133017cd182f52b27ce69eca80
#
_entry.id   e52a37133017cd182f52b27ce69eca80
#
_cell.length_a   1.000
_cell.length_b   1.000
_cell.length_c   1.000
_cell.angle_alpha   90.00
_cell.angle_beta   90.00
_cell.angle_gamma   90.00
#
_symmetry.space_group_name_H-M   'P 1'
#
loop_
_entity.id
_entity.type
_entity.pdbx_description
1 polymer ?
#
loop_
_entity_poly.entity_id
_entity_poly.type
_entity_poly.pdbx_seq_one_letter_code
_entity_poly.pdbx_strand_id
1 'polypeptide(L)'
;QQLVSQVRDIRADQYGIRTTLSIADQPIKFEIVLEGRIQLDVPGNDDRVCNVSTLTPLDLAASKLLANSDRWADAGVFNRDVIDLAMMQPSTPLLRLAITKAEQAYGPAIKRDLIKAIDHLQDKNGWLERCMQAMAIADPKALVWQRIKLLKRCCTV
;
A
#
# COMPACT_ATOMS: atom_id res chain seq x y z
N GLN A 1 25.10 -15.95 -18.26
CA GLN A 1 23.81 -16.41 -17.77
C GLN A 1 22.88 -15.20 -17.65
N GLN A 2 21.77 -15.20 -18.37
CA GLN A 2 20.83 -14.05 -18.35
C GLN A 2 20.12 -14.07 -16.98
N LEU A 3 20.42 -13.12 -16.13
CA LEU A 3 19.86 -13.03 -14.76
C LEU A 3 18.36 -12.67 -14.75
N VAL A 4 17.87 -12.08 -15.84
CA VAL A 4 16.48 -11.65 -15.99
C VAL A 4 15.97 -12.12 -17.34
N SER A 5 14.82 -12.80 -17.37
CA SER A 5 14.11 -13.18 -18.58
C SER A 5 12.65 -12.74 -18.53
N GLN A 6 12.07 -12.45 -19.69
CA GLN A 6 10.65 -12.16 -19.79
C GLN A 6 9.86 -13.47 -19.87
N VAL A 7 8.84 -13.62 -19.01
CA VAL A 7 7.98 -14.82 -18.92
C VAL A 7 6.66 -14.61 -19.64
N ARG A 8 6.15 -13.39 -19.70
CA ARG A 8 4.90 -13.03 -20.38
C ARG A 8 5.11 -11.84 -21.29
N ASP A 9 4.30 -11.78 -22.35
CA ASP A 9 4.28 -10.62 -23.25
C ASP A 9 3.98 -9.32 -22.51
N ILE A 10 4.58 -8.25 -22.98
CA ILE A 10 4.32 -6.91 -22.48
C ILE A 10 2.92 -6.50 -22.94
N ARG A 11 2.08 -6.15 -21.99
CA ARG A 11 0.79 -5.51 -22.23
C ARG A 11 0.89 -4.03 -21.91
N ALA A 12 0.56 -3.19 -22.87
CA ALA A 12 0.53 -1.74 -22.69
C ALA A 12 -0.88 -1.22 -23.05
N ASP A 13 -1.43 -0.36 -22.21
CA ASP A 13 -2.69 0.34 -22.40
C ASP A 13 -2.60 1.76 -21.82
N GLN A 14 -3.69 2.51 -21.87
CA GLN A 14 -3.73 3.88 -21.33
C GLN A 14 -3.48 3.97 -19.81
N TYR A 15 -3.56 2.86 -19.09
CA TYR A 15 -3.36 2.80 -17.64
C TYR A 15 -1.94 2.37 -17.25
N GLY A 16 -1.14 1.88 -18.19
CA GLY A 16 0.26 1.52 -17.92
C GLY A 16 0.78 0.31 -18.70
N ILE A 17 1.91 -0.18 -18.24
CA ILE A 17 2.64 -1.30 -18.84
C ILE A 17 2.73 -2.41 -17.81
N ARG A 18 2.48 -3.67 -18.22
CA ARG A 18 2.50 -4.84 -17.35
C ARG A 18 3.18 -6.01 -18.03
N THR A 19 4.02 -6.72 -17.29
CA THR A 19 4.63 -7.99 -17.71
C THR A 19 4.98 -8.84 -16.50
N THR A 20 5.47 -10.06 -16.75
CA THR A 20 6.07 -10.92 -15.72
C THR A 20 7.50 -11.22 -16.13
N LEU A 21 8.42 -10.94 -15.24
CA LEU A 21 9.84 -11.24 -15.37
C LEU A 21 10.18 -12.47 -14.53
N SER A 22 11.19 -13.25 -14.94
CA SER A 22 11.80 -14.27 -14.07
C SER A 22 13.18 -13.78 -13.64
N ILE A 23 13.42 -13.76 -12.36
CA ILE A 23 14.72 -13.41 -11.76
C ILE A 23 15.11 -14.56 -10.84
N ALA A 24 16.23 -15.23 -11.13
CA ALA A 24 16.65 -16.43 -10.41
C ALA A 24 15.51 -17.45 -10.26
N ASP A 25 14.83 -17.75 -11.36
CA ASP A 25 13.67 -18.67 -11.48
C ASP A 25 12.43 -18.28 -10.66
N GLN A 26 12.40 -17.07 -10.10
CA GLN A 26 11.23 -16.53 -9.42
C GLN A 26 10.44 -15.61 -10.33
N PRO A 27 9.13 -15.87 -10.54
CA PRO A 27 8.28 -14.98 -11.33
C PRO A 27 7.97 -13.70 -10.54
N ILE A 28 8.29 -12.56 -11.13
CA ILE A 28 8.04 -11.24 -10.56
C ILE A 28 7.09 -10.47 -11.49
N LYS A 29 5.95 -10.07 -10.97
CA LYS A 29 5.03 -9.17 -11.66
C LYS A 29 5.67 -7.79 -11.73
N PHE A 30 5.85 -7.25 -12.93
CA PHE A 30 6.37 -5.93 -13.16
C PHE A 30 5.29 -5.04 -13.78
N GLU A 31 5.02 -3.90 -13.15
CA GLU A 31 4.00 -2.95 -13.60
C GLU A 31 4.54 -1.52 -13.50
N ILE A 32 4.29 -0.76 -14.56
CA ILE A 32 4.40 0.70 -14.56
C ILE A 32 2.99 1.22 -14.72
N VAL A 33 2.45 1.89 -13.70
CA VAL A 33 1.06 2.33 -13.66
C VAL A 33 1.02 3.85 -13.63
N LEU A 34 0.15 4.45 -14.45
CA LEU A 34 -0.11 5.88 -14.40
C LEU A 34 -0.97 6.19 -13.16
N GLU A 35 -0.41 6.94 -12.21
CA GLU A 35 -1.19 7.52 -11.12
C GLU A 35 -1.72 8.90 -11.55
N GLY A 36 -3.00 8.98 -11.84
CA GLY A 36 -3.66 10.20 -12.29
C GLY A 36 -4.61 10.82 -11.27
N ARG A 37 -4.79 10.19 -10.10
CA ARG A 37 -5.76 10.61 -9.07
C ARG A 37 -5.21 11.71 -8.15
N ILE A 38 -3.91 11.70 -7.92
CA ILE A 38 -3.19 12.68 -7.10
C ILE A 38 -1.92 13.12 -7.81
N GLN A 39 -1.47 14.33 -7.53
CA GLN A 39 -0.18 14.78 -8.00
C GLN A 39 0.92 14.22 -7.08
N LEU A 40 1.86 13.47 -7.67
CA LEU A 40 3.02 12.96 -6.96
C LEU A 40 4.12 14.03 -6.88
N ASP A 41 4.79 14.09 -5.74
CA ASP A 41 5.95 14.95 -5.54
C ASP A 41 7.19 14.34 -6.23
N VAL A 42 8.13 15.19 -6.64
CA VAL A 42 9.40 14.72 -7.20
C VAL A 42 10.26 14.15 -6.08
N PRO A 43 10.69 12.87 -6.15
CA PRO A 43 11.52 12.27 -5.12
C PRO A 43 12.86 12.98 -4.97
N GLY A 44 13.29 13.18 -3.72
CA GLY A 44 14.60 13.69 -3.39
C GLY A 44 15.70 12.61 -3.36
N ASN A 45 16.89 12.99 -2.93
CA ASN A 45 18.01 12.05 -2.80
C ASN A 45 17.79 11.00 -1.73
N ASP A 46 17.03 11.33 -0.67
CA ASP A 46 16.71 10.43 0.43
C ASP A 46 15.57 9.43 0.08
N ASP A 47 14.84 9.70 -1.00
CA ASP A 47 13.76 8.83 -1.47
C ASP A 47 14.28 7.78 -2.46
N ARG A 48 15.29 7.01 -2.05
CA ARG A 48 15.91 5.99 -2.90
C ARG A 48 16.10 4.67 -2.14
N VAL A 49 15.78 3.57 -2.83
CA VAL A 49 16.05 2.21 -2.37
C VAL A 49 16.86 1.50 -3.45
N CYS A 50 18.01 0.92 -3.10
CA CYS A 50 18.93 0.26 -4.05
C CYS A 50 19.25 1.14 -5.27
N ASN A 51 19.50 2.43 -5.07
CA ASN A 51 19.75 3.43 -6.12
C ASN A 51 18.56 3.70 -7.09
N VAL A 52 17.37 3.19 -6.80
CA VAL A 52 16.15 3.48 -7.55
C VAL A 52 15.33 4.52 -6.79
N SER A 53 14.88 5.57 -7.47
CA SER A 53 13.98 6.56 -6.90
C SER A 53 12.65 5.90 -6.54
N THR A 54 12.16 6.19 -5.34
CA THR A 54 10.87 5.71 -4.83
C THR A 54 9.91 6.87 -4.64
N LEU A 55 8.66 6.60 -4.32
CA LEU A 55 7.74 7.65 -3.88
C LEU A 55 8.25 8.30 -2.59
N THR A 56 7.96 9.58 -2.42
CA THR A 56 8.15 10.24 -1.12
C THR A 56 7.34 9.51 -0.04
N PRO A 57 7.71 9.57 1.25
CA PRO A 57 6.91 8.97 2.31
C PRO A 57 5.46 9.47 2.32
N LEU A 58 5.24 10.73 1.96
CA LEU A 58 3.90 11.31 1.83
C LEU A 58 3.10 10.64 0.72
N ASP A 59 3.67 10.53 -0.46
CA ASP A 59 3.01 9.95 -1.62
C ASP A 59 2.78 8.46 -1.47
N LEU A 60 3.73 7.76 -0.86
CA LEU A 60 3.57 6.35 -0.57
C LEU A 60 2.39 6.11 0.40
N ALA A 61 2.29 6.91 1.46
CA ALA A 61 1.16 6.83 2.40
C ALA A 61 -0.16 7.20 1.73
N ALA A 62 -0.21 8.26 0.91
CA ALA A 62 -1.41 8.66 0.17
C ALA A 62 -1.84 7.57 -0.83
N SER A 63 -0.89 6.97 -1.56
CA SER A 63 -1.16 5.87 -2.48
C SER A 63 -1.73 4.64 -1.78
N LYS A 64 -1.26 4.31 -0.56
CA LYS A 64 -1.83 3.22 0.25
C LYS A 64 -3.24 3.53 0.72
N LEU A 65 -3.55 4.77 1.06
CA LEU A 65 -4.91 5.20 1.41
C LEU A 65 -5.88 5.08 0.23
N LEU A 66 -5.46 5.50 -0.97
CA LEU A 66 -6.26 5.36 -2.19
C LEU A 66 -6.51 3.88 -2.51
N ALA A 67 -5.46 3.06 -2.52
CA ALA A 67 -5.57 1.63 -2.77
C ALA A 67 -6.45 0.92 -1.72
N ASN A 68 -6.38 1.33 -0.44
CA ASN A 68 -7.27 0.83 0.59
C ASN A 68 -8.73 1.17 0.26
N SER A 69 -9.05 2.43 -0.12
CA SER A 69 -10.42 2.80 -0.48
C SER A 69 -10.95 1.99 -1.66
N ASP A 70 -10.11 1.68 -2.64
CA ASP A 70 -10.50 0.89 -3.81
C ASP A 70 -10.88 -0.56 -3.46
N ARG A 71 -10.22 -1.17 -2.46
CA ARG A 71 -10.26 -2.62 -2.32
C ARG A 71 -10.19 -3.17 -0.89
N TRP A 72 -10.49 -2.36 0.14
CA TRP A 72 -10.44 -2.83 1.54
C TRP A 72 -11.39 -4.01 1.81
N ALA A 73 -12.51 -4.10 1.08
CA ALA A 73 -13.50 -5.16 1.21
C ALA A 73 -13.17 -6.43 0.41
N ASP A 74 -12.17 -6.39 -0.47
CA ASP A 74 -11.75 -7.55 -1.25
C ASP A 74 -10.87 -8.48 -0.40
N ALA A 75 -11.43 -9.64 -0.04
CA ALA A 75 -10.74 -10.65 0.74
C ALA A 75 -9.48 -11.21 0.04
N GLY A 76 -9.42 -11.16 -1.30
CA GLY A 76 -8.25 -11.58 -2.08
C GLY A 76 -7.05 -10.66 -1.94
N VAL A 77 -7.26 -9.44 -1.44
CA VAL A 77 -6.20 -8.44 -1.20
C VAL A 77 -5.64 -8.54 0.22
N PHE A 78 -6.30 -9.27 1.14
CA PHE A 78 -5.83 -9.49 2.51
C PHE A 78 -5.61 -8.18 3.30
N ASN A 79 -6.40 -7.14 3.05
CA ASN A 79 -6.24 -5.81 3.67
C ASN A 79 -4.79 -5.29 3.67
N ARG A 80 -4.00 -5.68 2.66
CA ARG A 80 -2.56 -5.37 2.58
C ARG A 80 -2.28 -3.88 2.69
N ASP A 81 -3.12 -3.03 2.09
CA ASP A 81 -2.82 -1.60 1.99
C ASP A 81 -2.87 -0.91 3.36
N VAL A 82 -3.82 -1.25 4.22
CA VAL A 82 -3.86 -0.73 5.60
C VAL A 82 -2.76 -1.33 6.46
N ILE A 83 -2.40 -2.60 6.24
CA ILE A 83 -1.30 -3.24 6.97
C ILE A 83 0.03 -2.63 6.53
N ASP A 84 0.29 -2.47 5.24
CA ASP A 84 1.48 -1.80 4.72
C ASP A 84 1.60 -0.38 5.30
N LEU A 85 0.51 0.40 5.30
CA LEU A 85 0.48 1.75 5.87
C LEU A 85 0.83 1.73 7.37
N ALA A 86 0.33 0.74 8.11
CA ALA A 86 0.66 0.58 9.53
C ALA A 86 2.13 0.21 9.74
N MET A 87 2.69 -0.64 8.87
CA MET A 87 4.09 -1.05 8.93
C MET A 87 5.07 0.06 8.53
N MET A 88 4.64 1.03 7.73
CA MET A 88 5.40 2.26 7.45
C MET A 88 5.59 3.13 8.71
N GLN A 89 4.74 2.97 9.72
CA GLN A 89 4.75 3.76 10.95
C GLN A 89 4.80 5.28 10.71
N PRO A 90 3.92 5.83 9.87
CA PRO A 90 3.95 7.26 9.57
C PRO A 90 3.74 8.08 10.84
N SER A 91 4.47 9.18 10.99
CA SER A 91 4.20 10.12 12.07
C SER A 91 2.78 10.68 11.92
N THR A 92 2.16 11.09 13.04
CA THR A 92 0.80 11.68 13.01
C THR A 92 0.68 12.85 12.02
N PRO A 93 1.62 13.81 11.96
CA PRO A 93 1.57 14.86 10.96
C PRO A 93 1.62 14.34 9.53
N LEU A 94 2.53 13.39 9.23
CA LEU A 94 2.65 12.77 7.91
C LEU A 94 1.35 12.07 7.48
N LEU A 95 0.75 11.28 8.38
CA LEU A 95 -0.49 10.57 8.09
C LEU A 95 -1.65 11.53 7.82
N ARG A 96 -1.75 12.63 8.57
CA ARG A 96 -2.77 13.67 8.32
C ARG A 96 -2.60 14.32 6.95
N LEU A 97 -1.37 14.66 6.57
CA LEU A 97 -1.07 15.21 5.23
C LEU A 97 -1.40 14.20 4.12
N ALA A 98 -1.06 12.92 4.32
CA ALA A 98 -1.38 11.86 3.37
C ALA A 98 -2.91 11.68 3.22
N ILE A 99 -3.67 11.71 4.30
CA ILE A 99 -5.14 11.69 4.27
C ILE A 99 -5.65 12.89 3.47
N THR A 100 -5.21 14.11 3.77
CA THR A 100 -5.61 15.32 3.05
C THR A 100 -5.30 15.22 1.55
N LYS A 101 -4.11 14.70 1.20
CA LYS A 101 -3.72 14.50 -0.20
C LYS A 101 -4.61 13.47 -0.89
N ALA A 102 -4.90 12.35 -0.25
CA ALA A 102 -5.77 11.30 -0.79
C ALA A 102 -7.26 11.75 -0.88
N GLU A 103 -7.72 12.59 0.06
CA GLU A 103 -9.07 13.18 0.03
C GLU A 103 -9.30 14.10 -1.19
N GLN A 104 -8.25 14.59 -1.85
CA GLN A 104 -8.39 15.33 -3.11
C GLN A 104 -9.02 14.47 -4.21
N ALA A 105 -8.77 13.15 -4.19
CA ALA A 105 -9.32 12.21 -5.17
C ALA A 105 -10.67 11.63 -4.73
N TYR A 106 -10.81 11.19 -3.48
CA TYR A 106 -11.96 10.41 -3.02
C TYR A 106 -12.76 11.07 -1.87
N GLY A 107 -12.39 12.28 -1.51
CA GLY A 107 -13.07 13.03 -0.44
C GLY A 107 -13.13 12.26 0.89
N PRO A 108 -14.23 12.39 1.64
CA PRO A 108 -14.38 11.77 2.96
C PRO A 108 -14.33 10.22 2.96
N ALA A 109 -14.41 9.60 1.77
CA ALA A 109 -14.34 8.15 1.64
C ALA A 109 -13.01 7.60 2.20
N ILE A 110 -11.90 8.34 2.07
CA ILE A 110 -10.59 7.93 2.54
C ILE A 110 -10.61 7.56 4.03
N LYS A 111 -11.09 8.45 4.89
CA LYS A 111 -11.17 8.20 6.34
C LYS A 111 -12.18 7.09 6.67
N ARG A 112 -13.36 7.15 6.04
CA ARG A 112 -14.41 6.16 6.23
C ARG A 112 -13.93 4.75 5.90
N ASP A 113 -13.27 4.57 4.77
CA ASP A 113 -12.84 3.26 4.29
C ASP A 113 -11.61 2.75 5.04
N LEU A 114 -10.74 3.66 5.51
CA LEU A 114 -9.67 3.30 6.44
C LEU A 114 -10.21 2.76 7.76
N ILE A 115 -11.22 3.43 8.34
CA ILE A 115 -11.88 2.96 9.57
C ILE A 115 -12.52 1.59 9.35
N LYS A 116 -13.26 1.42 8.26
CA LYS A 116 -13.90 0.13 7.91
C LYS A 116 -12.88 -1.00 7.75
N ALA A 117 -11.75 -0.75 7.10
CA ALA A 117 -10.69 -1.73 6.95
C ALA A 117 -10.12 -2.16 8.31
N ILE A 118 -9.89 -1.19 9.22
CA ILE A 118 -9.38 -1.46 10.58
C ILE A 118 -10.41 -2.25 11.38
N ASP A 119 -11.68 -1.86 11.33
CA ASP A 119 -12.77 -2.56 12.03
C ASP A 119 -12.94 -3.98 11.49
N HIS A 120 -12.86 -4.17 10.17
CA HIS A 120 -12.89 -5.50 9.56
C HIS A 120 -11.76 -6.41 10.08
N LEU A 121 -10.53 -5.88 10.20
CA LEU A 121 -9.40 -6.61 10.78
C LEU A 121 -9.60 -6.93 12.26
N GLN A 122 -10.33 -6.08 12.99
CA GLN A 122 -10.63 -6.27 14.41
C GLN A 122 -11.71 -7.33 14.63
N ASP A 123 -12.83 -7.20 13.91
CA ASP A 123 -14.07 -7.91 14.21
C ASP A 123 -14.08 -9.33 13.62
N LYS A 124 -13.34 -9.54 12.53
CA LYS A 124 -13.25 -10.84 11.87
C LYS A 124 -12.19 -11.72 12.53
N ASN A 125 -12.65 -12.66 13.34
CA ASN A 125 -11.75 -13.56 14.08
C ASN A 125 -10.75 -14.30 13.18
N GLY A 126 -9.48 -14.28 13.54
CA GLY A 126 -8.38 -14.94 12.81
C GLY A 126 -8.00 -14.27 11.48
N TRP A 127 -8.66 -13.17 11.10
CA TRP A 127 -8.41 -12.55 9.80
C TRP A 127 -7.06 -11.84 9.72
N LEU A 128 -6.68 -11.12 10.77
CA LEU A 128 -5.37 -10.46 10.81
C LEU A 128 -4.22 -11.48 10.67
N GLU A 129 -4.30 -12.62 11.38
CA GLU A 129 -3.30 -13.69 11.29
C GLU A 129 -3.20 -14.23 9.86
N ARG A 130 -4.35 -14.45 9.21
CA ARG A 130 -4.39 -14.89 7.83
C ARG A 130 -3.76 -13.86 6.86
N CYS A 131 -4.01 -12.58 7.08
CA CYS A 131 -3.39 -11.50 6.32
C CYS A 131 -1.87 -11.48 6.53
N MET A 132 -1.41 -11.55 7.78
CA MET A 132 0.01 -11.59 8.13
C MET A 132 0.73 -12.79 7.48
N GLN A 133 0.10 -13.97 7.50
CA GLN A 133 0.64 -15.16 6.85
C GLN A 133 0.74 -14.97 5.32
N ALA A 134 -0.30 -14.45 4.68
CA ALA A 134 -0.31 -14.19 3.24
C ALA A 134 0.74 -13.15 2.81
N MET A 135 1.10 -12.23 3.70
CA MET A 135 2.10 -11.18 3.49
C MET A 135 3.49 -11.55 4.01
N ALA A 136 3.68 -12.77 4.53
CA ALA A 136 4.92 -13.24 5.15
C ALA A 136 5.46 -12.30 6.25
N ILE A 137 4.56 -11.70 7.06
CA ILE A 137 4.91 -10.82 8.16
C ILE A 137 5.30 -11.67 9.37
N ALA A 138 6.55 -11.53 9.82
CA ALA A 138 7.11 -12.25 10.96
C ALA A 138 6.95 -11.52 12.31
N ASP A 139 6.54 -10.26 12.30
CA ASP A 139 6.32 -9.48 13.53
C ASP A 139 5.23 -10.13 14.41
N PRO A 140 5.30 -9.97 15.76
CA PRO A 140 4.23 -10.42 16.64
C PRO A 140 2.89 -9.73 16.32
N LYS A 141 1.80 -10.50 16.28
CA LYS A 141 0.45 -9.98 16.02
C LYS A 141 0.10 -8.75 16.87
N ALA A 142 0.46 -8.79 18.15
CA ALA A 142 0.17 -7.68 19.07
C ALA A 142 0.84 -6.36 18.61
N LEU A 143 2.07 -6.44 18.07
CA LEU A 143 2.79 -5.29 17.56
C LEU A 143 2.14 -4.76 16.27
N VAL A 144 1.84 -5.65 15.32
CA VAL A 144 1.15 -5.26 14.08
C VAL A 144 -0.20 -4.61 14.41
N TRP A 145 -0.96 -5.21 15.31
CA TRP A 145 -2.25 -4.67 15.75
C TRP A 145 -2.12 -3.30 16.43
N GLN A 146 -1.10 -3.11 17.26
CA GLN A 146 -0.82 -1.81 17.88
C GLN A 146 -0.58 -0.72 16.82
N ARG A 147 0.23 -1.02 15.79
CA ARG A 147 0.50 -0.11 14.68
C ARG A 147 -0.77 0.23 13.89
N ILE A 148 -1.62 -0.76 13.59
CA ILE A 148 -2.90 -0.57 12.91
C ILE A 148 -3.82 0.36 13.72
N LYS A 149 -3.93 0.16 15.05
CA LYS A 149 -4.75 1.01 15.91
C LYS A 149 -4.30 2.48 15.95
N LEU A 150 -3.00 2.74 15.78
CA LEU A 150 -2.49 4.11 15.72
C LEU A 150 -3.02 4.88 14.50
N LEU A 151 -3.25 4.20 13.38
CA LEU A 151 -3.83 4.84 12.18
C LEU A 151 -5.24 5.36 12.45
N LYS A 152 -6.05 4.62 13.21
CA LYS A 152 -7.44 5.00 13.54
C LYS A 152 -7.53 6.31 14.31
N ARG A 153 -6.55 6.60 15.17
CA ARG A 153 -6.52 7.82 15.98
C ARG A 153 -6.44 9.10 15.14
N CYS A 154 -5.90 9.03 13.94
CA CYS A 154 -5.82 10.19 13.04
C CYS A 154 -7.12 10.47 12.28
N CYS A 155 -8.06 9.53 12.30
CA CYS A 155 -9.35 9.65 11.59
C CYS A 155 -10.47 10.20 12.49
N THR A 156 -10.30 10.18 13.80
CA THR A 156 -11.35 10.48 14.81
C THR A 156 -11.25 11.89 15.41
N VAL A 157 -10.46 12.77 14.80
CA VAL A 157 -10.32 14.18 15.23
C VAL A 157 -10.93 15.12 14.19
#